data_0084d2e4e33cedd4d772c46c087ae446
#
_entry.id   0084d2e4e33cedd4d772c46c087ae446
#
_cell.length_a   1.000
_cell.length_b   1.000
_cell.length_c   1.000
_cell.angle_alpha   90.00
_cell.angle_beta   90.00
_cell.angle_gamma   90.00
#
_symmetry.space_group_name_H-M   'P 1'
#
loop_
_entity.id
_entity.type
_entity.pdbx_description
1 polymer ?
#
loop_
_entity_poly.entity_id
_entity_poly.type
_entity_poly.pdbx_seq_one_letter_code
_entity_poly.pdbx_strand_id
1 'polypeptide(L)'
;MNYKGSYLTEINSFEEYICFVKNYFKKSQGELWYRGHNSNQWKLKPNLYRTATMNLIPGRGVQALRYNFPNFQEEFTKLKEEFRNKNLFDTSKLNDFQIMFIAQHYGLLTPILDWTTDPLVALFFALDGYTSNDEEFPVIYILKPGLCNSNSNIQRNNADITEPLNIDDMSHYFDEWMNDLNRGVATQIPIAIFSEVDFSHRISRQSGKFTFHGAVGTLNYPWNGIDIKGEKIVDEIKINPEAVEEIRECLLALDITEQTIYRNTSTELDEICKEIRDQELETFKKSIAKINDAVLQ
;
A
#
# COMPACT_ATOMS: atom_id res chain seq x y z
N MET A 1 -12.81 3.71 20.52
CA MET A 1 -14.06 3.24 19.87
C MET A 1 -13.69 2.08 18.99
N ASN A 2 -14.08 0.86 19.39
CA ASN A 2 -13.89 -0.32 18.55
C ASN A 2 -14.85 -0.23 17.36
N TYR A 3 -14.33 0.07 16.20
CA TYR A 3 -15.09 0.11 14.98
C TYR A 3 -15.37 -1.34 14.55
N LYS A 4 -16.61 -1.80 14.74
CA LYS A 4 -17.07 -3.00 14.04
C LYS A 4 -17.27 -2.61 12.58
N GLY A 5 -16.26 -2.84 11.74
CA GLY A 5 -16.41 -2.78 10.30
C GLY A 5 -17.55 -3.70 9.88
N SER A 6 -18.51 -3.21 9.13
CA SER A 6 -19.49 -4.09 8.52
C SER A 6 -18.82 -4.74 7.30
N TYR A 7 -18.27 -5.93 7.48
CA TYR A 7 -17.80 -6.74 6.36
C TYR A 7 -18.95 -7.04 5.41
N LEU A 8 -18.64 -7.04 4.10
CA LEU A 8 -19.64 -7.35 3.09
C LEU A 8 -20.12 -8.80 3.20
N THR A 9 -19.19 -9.72 3.49
CA THR A 9 -19.45 -11.14 3.74
C THR A 9 -18.29 -11.81 4.46
N GLU A 10 -18.50 -13.01 4.96
CA GLU A 10 -17.48 -13.94 5.45
C GLU A 10 -17.37 -15.11 4.46
N ILE A 11 -16.17 -15.48 4.10
CA ILE A 11 -15.82 -16.54 3.15
C ILE A 11 -15.40 -17.77 3.93
N ASN A 12 -16.04 -18.91 3.65
CA ASN A 12 -15.83 -20.17 4.37
C ASN A 12 -15.20 -21.27 3.50
N SER A 13 -14.96 -21.03 2.21
CA SER A 13 -14.24 -21.94 1.33
C SER A 13 -13.67 -21.19 0.12
N PHE A 14 -12.77 -21.86 -0.62
CA PHE A 14 -12.25 -21.34 -1.87
C PHE A 14 -13.34 -21.14 -2.93
N GLU A 15 -14.30 -22.07 -3.03
CA GLU A 15 -15.43 -21.96 -3.96
C GLU A 15 -16.32 -20.76 -3.65
N GLU A 16 -16.58 -20.51 -2.37
CA GLU A 16 -17.35 -19.32 -1.95
C GLU A 16 -16.65 -18.03 -2.40
N TYR A 17 -15.31 -17.98 -2.24
CA TYR A 17 -14.53 -16.83 -2.68
C TYR A 17 -14.66 -16.61 -4.19
N ILE A 18 -14.47 -17.64 -4.98
CA ILE A 18 -14.57 -17.55 -6.45
C ILE A 18 -15.99 -17.15 -6.88
N CYS A 19 -17.01 -17.73 -6.26
CA CYS A 19 -18.40 -17.36 -6.52
C CYS A 19 -18.69 -15.90 -6.14
N PHE A 20 -18.15 -15.45 -5.00
CA PHE A 20 -18.28 -14.07 -4.57
C PHE A 20 -17.63 -13.12 -5.58
N VAL A 21 -16.36 -13.32 -5.93
CA VAL A 21 -15.60 -12.48 -6.88
C VAL A 21 -16.36 -12.37 -8.21
N LYS A 22 -16.79 -13.51 -8.77
CA LYS A 22 -17.58 -13.55 -10.02
C LYS A 22 -18.87 -12.72 -9.93
N ASN A 23 -19.61 -12.86 -8.83
CA ASN A 23 -20.90 -12.18 -8.66
C ASN A 23 -20.69 -10.69 -8.36
N TYR A 24 -19.66 -10.34 -7.61
CA TYR A 24 -19.29 -8.97 -7.30
C TYR A 24 -18.86 -8.22 -8.56
N PHE A 25 -17.99 -8.82 -9.38
CA PHE A 25 -17.56 -8.26 -10.66
C PHE A 25 -18.74 -7.99 -11.62
N LYS A 26 -19.71 -8.91 -11.69
CA LYS A 26 -20.90 -8.72 -12.54
C LYS A 26 -21.79 -7.55 -12.10
N LYS A 27 -21.76 -7.19 -10.82
CA LYS A 27 -22.56 -6.09 -10.26
C LYS A 27 -21.81 -4.76 -10.29
N SER A 28 -20.49 -4.81 -10.26
CA SER A 28 -19.65 -3.61 -10.31
C SER A 28 -19.63 -3.03 -11.74
N GLN A 29 -19.59 -1.72 -11.81
CA GLN A 29 -19.34 -1.01 -13.07
C GLN A 29 -17.89 -0.51 -13.01
N GLY A 30 -17.02 -1.06 -13.88
CA GLY A 30 -15.62 -0.67 -13.98
C GLY A 30 -14.62 -1.66 -13.36
N GLU A 31 -13.37 -1.26 -13.36
CA GLU A 31 -12.23 -2.03 -12.85
C GLU A 31 -12.32 -2.18 -11.32
N LEU A 32 -11.83 -3.32 -10.82
CA LEU A 32 -11.73 -3.62 -9.40
C LEU A 32 -10.27 -3.96 -9.05
N TRP A 33 -9.80 -3.39 -7.95
CA TRP A 33 -8.49 -3.68 -7.40
C TRP A 33 -8.63 -4.35 -6.04
N TYR A 34 -7.77 -5.31 -5.78
CA TYR A 34 -7.83 -6.15 -4.59
C TYR A 34 -6.55 -5.99 -3.76
N ARG A 35 -6.69 -6.15 -2.44
CA ARG A 35 -5.56 -6.20 -1.52
C ARG A 35 -5.87 -7.12 -0.35
N GLY A 36 -4.97 -8.10 -0.10
CA GLY A 36 -5.05 -8.98 1.06
C GLY A 36 -4.26 -8.44 2.26
N HIS A 37 -4.83 -8.58 3.45
CA HIS A 37 -4.14 -8.41 4.73
C HIS A 37 -4.35 -9.65 5.59
N ASN A 38 -3.28 -10.17 6.16
CA ASN A 38 -3.35 -11.32 7.08
C ASN A 38 -3.84 -10.94 8.48
N SER A 39 -4.13 -9.67 8.72
CA SER A 39 -4.73 -9.17 9.94
C SER A 39 -5.73 -8.04 9.65
N ASN A 40 -6.92 -8.15 10.21
CA ASN A 40 -7.96 -7.12 10.17
C ASN A 40 -7.59 -5.86 10.99
N GLN A 41 -6.54 -5.93 11.81
CA GLN A 41 -6.06 -4.78 12.58
C GLN A 41 -5.26 -3.80 11.71
N TRP A 42 -4.76 -4.25 10.57
CA TRP A 42 -3.96 -3.41 9.67
C TRP A 42 -4.84 -2.51 8.83
N LYS A 43 -4.51 -1.23 8.87
CA LYS A 43 -5.23 -0.22 8.11
C LYS A 43 -4.67 -0.08 6.69
N LEU A 44 -5.51 0.36 5.76
CA LEU A 44 -5.16 0.73 4.39
C LEU A 44 -4.38 2.06 4.40
N LYS A 45 -3.15 1.99 4.85
CA LYS A 45 -2.25 3.14 5.02
C LYS A 45 -0.85 2.77 4.56
N PRO A 46 -0.22 3.60 3.71
CA PRO A 46 1.16 3.40 3.27
C PRO A 46 2.14 3.25 4.43
N ASN A 47 3.19 2.48 4.22
CA ASN A 47 4.21 2.22 5.23
C ASN A 47 4.87 3.49 5.74
N LEU A 48 5.08 4.49 4.88
CA LEU A 48 5.65 5.79 5.22
C LEU A 48 4.89 6.47 6.37
N TYR A 49 3.58 6.29 6.45
CA TYR A 49 2.72 6.94 7.44
C TYR A 49 2.35 6.06 8.62
N ARG A 50 2.86 4.83 8.69
CA ARG A 50 2.61 3.96 9.85
C ARG A 50 3.39 4.46 11.05
N THR A 51 2.70 4.54 12.20
CA THR A 51 3.32 4.92 13.47
C THR A 51 3.99 3.73 14.11
N ALA A 52 5.16 3.95 14.73
CA ALA A 52 5.74 3.02 15.67
C ALA A 52 5.52 3.55 17.09
N THR A 53 5.15 2.67 18.01
CA THR A 53 5.12 3.03 19.43
C THR A 53 6.56 3.08 19.92
N MET A 54 6.99 4.25 20.40
CA MET A 54 8.27 4.43 21.03
C MET A 54 8.05 4.96 22.44
N ASN A 55 8.79 4.43 23.42
CA ASN A 55 8.79 4.96 24.76
C ASN A 55 9.62 6.24 24.78
N LEU A 56 8.98 7.36 24.56
CA LEU A 56 9.59 8.68 24.70
C LEU A 56 9.81 9.06 26.16
N ILE A 57 8.98 8.50 27.06
CA ILE A 57 9.11 8.66 28.51
C ILE A 57 9.06 7.27 29.10
N PRO A 58 9.98 6.86 29.99
CA PRO A 58 9.92 5.57 30.65
C PRO A 58 8.53 5.33 31.28
N GLY A 59 7.89 4.22 30.94
CA GLY A 59 6.57 3.86 31.42
C GLY A 59 5.37 4.50 30.68
N ARG A 60 5.59 5.38 29.71
CA ARG A 60 4.54 5.92 28.86
C ARG A 60 4.90 5.71 27.39
N GLY A 61 4.16 4.85 26.71
CA GLY A 61 4.25 4.70 25.26
C GLY A 61 3.69 5.93 24.57
N VAL A 62 4.49 6.60 23.74
CA VAL A 62 4.02 7.66 22.86
C VAL A 62 4.13 7.17 21.43
N GLN A 63 3.03 7.21 20.69
CA GLN A 63 3.05 6.94 19.26
C GLN A 63 3.68 8.14 18.56
N ALA A 64 4.76 7.88 17.84
CA ALA A 64 5.39 8.86 16.96
C ALA A 64 5.30 8.37 15.51
N LEU A 65 5.14 9.31 14.58
CA LEU A 65 5.36 9.00 13.16
C LEU A 65 6.79 8.48 13.01
N ARG A 66 6.91 7.29 12.45
CA ARG A 66 8.21 6.65 12.25
C ARG A 66 9.07 7.42 11.26
N TYR A 67 8.40 8.03 10.30
CA TYR A 67 9.03 8.82 9.25
C TYR A 67 8.24 10.09 9.03
N ASN A 68 8.93 11.14 8.61
CA ASN A 68 8.33 12.35 8.09
C ASN A 68 8.59 12.44 6.58
N PHE A 69 7.83 13.27 5.92
CA PHE A 69 7.91 13.40 4.48
C PHE A 69 9.27 13.95 3.96
N PRO A 70 9.93 14.91 4.65
CA PRO A 70 11.27 15.33 4.26
C PRO A 70 12.28 14.19 4.20
N ASN A 71 12.20 13.22 5.11
CA ASN A 71 13.07 12.04 5.12
C ASN A 71 12.84 11.18 3.89
N PHE A 72 11.58 10.99 3.48
CA PHE A 72 11.28 10.25 2.25
C PHE A 72 11.96 10.86 1.03
N GLN A 73 11.97 12.18 0.88
CA GLN A 73 12.65 12.84 -0.25
C GLN A 73 14.15 12.61 -0.25
N GLU A 74 14.78 12.67 0.92
CA GLU A 74 16.22 12.36 1.05
C GLU A 74 16.52 10.90 0.69
N GLU A 75 15.73 9.97 1.21
CA GLU A 75 15.87 8.54 0.91
C GLU A 75 15.66 8.27 -0.58
N PHE A 76 14.64 8.87 -1.16
CA PHE A 76 14.33 8.70 -2.57
C PHE A 76 15.43 9.29 -3.48
N THR A 77 16.02 10.41 -3.08
CA THR A 77 17.16 10.99 -3.79
C THR A 77 18.38 10.08 -3.72
N LYS A 78 18.71 9.56 -2.55
CA LYS A 78 19.79 8.57 -2.37
C LYS A 78 19.57 7.32 -3.22
N LEU A 79 18.33 6.80 -3.24
CA LEU A 79 17.99 5.64 -4.06
C LEU A 79 18.22 5.90 -5.56
N LYS A 80 17.82 7.07 -6.06
CA LYS A 80 18.05 7.45 -7.46
C LYS A 80 19.55 7.56 -7.79
N GLU A 81 20.35 8.05 -6.86
CA GLU A 81 21.81 8.10 -6.98
C GLU A 81 22.41 6.70 -7.02
N GLU A 82 22.00 5.80 -6.13
CA GLU A 82 22.45 4.41 -6.11
C GLU A 82 22.08 3.67 -7.40
N PHE A 83 20.86 3.87 -7.91
CA PHE A 83 20.44 3.30 -9.20
C PHE A 83 21.35 3.73 -10.37
N ARG A 84 21.76 5.00 -10.38
CA ARG A 84 22.69 5.52 -11.39
C ARG A 84 24.10 4.95 -11.22
N ASN A 85 24.62 5.00 -10.00
CA ASN A 85 25.97 4.59 -9.68
C ASN A 85 26.24 3.11 -10.00
N LYS A 86 25.24 2.27 -9.71
CA LYS A 86 25.33 0.82 -9.90
C LYS A 86 24.80 0.37 -11.28
N ASN A 87 24.26 1.28 -12.07
CA ASN A 87 23.69 0.99 -13.40
C ASN A 87 22.65 -0.14 -13.39
N LEU A 88 21.84 -0.20 -12.29
CA LEU A 88 20.87 -1.26 -12.07
C LEU A 88 19.63 -1.16 -12.96
N PHE A 89 19.30 0.07 -13.34
CA PHE A 89 18.23 0.40 -14.28
C PHE A 89 18.69 1.51 -15.22
N ASP A 90 18.17 1.50 -16.42
CA ASP A 90 18.26 2.68 -17.30
C ASP A 90 17.30 3.76 -16.77
N THR A 91 17.74 4.46 -15.71
CA THR A 91 16.95 5.52 -15.06
C THR A 91 16.60 6.67 -15.99
N SER A 92 17.23 6.77 -17.18
CA SER A 92 16.86 7.74 -18.19
C SER A 92 15.52 7.44 -18.87
N LYS A 93 15.05 6.19 -18.75
CA LYS A 93 13.79 5.71 -19.31
C LYS A 93 12.65 5.61 -18.29
N LEU A 94 12.94 5.83 -17.01
CA LEU A 94 11.96 5.73 -15.94
C LEU A 94 11.64 7.12 -15.40
N ASN A 95 10.36 7.40 -15.20
CA ASN A 95 9.94 8.58 -14.46
C ASN A 95 9.98 8.32 -12.95
N ASP A 96 9.85 9.37 -12.14
CA ASP A 96 9.97 9.27 -10.69
C ASP A 96 8.85 8.45 -10.03
N PHE A 97 7.66 8.36 -10.62
CA PHE A 97 6.61 7.45 -10.15
C PHE A 97 7.02 5.98 -10.34
N GLN A 98 7.59 5.63 -11.49
CA GLN A 98 8.05 4.27 -11.76
C GLN A 98 9.20 3.87 -10.84
N ILE A 99 10.13 4.80 -10.57
CA ILE A 99 11.21 4.59 -9.58
C ILE A 99 10.61 4.39 -8.18
N MET A 100 9.58 5.15 -7.81
CA MET A 100 8.87 4.98 -6.53
C MET A 100 8.17 3.62 -6.44
N PHE A 101 7.59 3.11 -7.52
CA PHE A 101 7.01 1.77 -7.56
C PHE A 101 8.07 0.69 -7.34
N ILE A 102 9.25 0.85 -7.96
CA ILE A 102 10.39 -0.03 -7.71
C ILE A 102 10.81 0.07 -6.23
N ALA A 103 10.97 1.27 -5.71
CA ALA A 103 11.35 1.51 -4.33
C ALA A 103 10.41 0.83 -3.32
N GLN A 104 9.09 0.97 -3.52
CA GLN A 104 8.06 0.29 -2.73
C GLN A 104 8.25 -1.22 -2.74
N HIS A 105 8.54 -1.76 -3.91
CA HIS A 105 8.70 -3.18 -4.12
C HIS A 105 9.89 -3.77 -3.35
N TYR A 106 10.97 -3.04 -3.26
CA TYR A 106 12.17 -3.41 -2.51
C TYR A 106 12.15 -2.93 -1.05
N GLY A 107 10.97 -2.52 -0.55
CA GLY A 107 10.71 -2.26 0.85
C GLY A 107 11.15 -0.89 1.36
N LEU A 108 11.47 0.05 0.48
CA LEU A 108 11.59 1.45 0.89
C LEU A 108 10.22 1.96 1.33
N LEU A 109 10.21 2.86 2.31
CA LEU A 109 8.95 3.41 2.81
C LEU A 109 8.47 4.53 1.88
N THR A 110 7.35 4.31 1.25
CA THR A 110 6.79 5.21 0.24
C THR A 110 5.37 5.66 0.58
N PRO A 111 4.88 6.74 -0.02
CA PRO A 111 3.50 7.22 0.16
C PRO A 111 2.47 6.45 -0.66
N ILE A 112 2.81 5.27 -1.17
CA ILE A 112 1.89 4.46 -1.98
C ILE A 112 1.49 3.17 -1.26
N LEU A 113 0.34 2.63 -1.65
CA LEU A 113 -0.20 1.36 -1.20
C LEU A 113 -0.45 0.47 -2.41
N ASP A 114 0.05 -0.78 -2.33
CA ASP A 114 -0.07 -1.75 -3.41
C ASP A 114 -1.47 -2.32 -3.51
N TRP A 115 -1.89 -2.60 -4.73
CA TRP A 115 -3.09 -3.31 -5.09
C TRP A 115 -2.79 -4.28 -6.22
N THR A 116 -3.70 -5.20 -6.46
CA THR A 116 -3.65 -6.12 -7.60
C THR A 116 -4.99 -6.19 -8.31
N THR A 117 -4.98 -6.39 -9.61
CA THR A 117 -6.21 -6.71 -10.35
C THR A 117 -6.55 -8.20 -10.28
N ASP A 118 -5.63 -9.03 -9.77
CA ASP A 118 -5.85 -10.46 -9.61
C ASP A 118 -6.38 -10.79 -8.21
N PRO A 119 -7.65 -11.23 -8.07
CA PRO A 119 -8.23 -11.59 -6.79
C PRO A 119 -7.55 -12.78 -6.11
N LEU A 120 -6.91 -13.70 -6.86
CA LEU A 120 -6.21 -14.84 -6.27
C LEU A 120 -4.87 -14.42 -5.67
N VAL A 121 -4.19 -13.45 -6.28
CA VAL A 121 -2.99 -12.83 -5.69
C VAL A 121 -3.34 -12.12 -4.38
N ALA A 122 -4.46 -11.41 -4.33
CA ALA A 122 -4.93 -10.79 -3.09
C ALA A 122 -5.27 -11.82 -2.01
N LEU A 123 -5.89 -12.93 -2.40
CA LEU A 123 -6.20 -14.04 -1.49
C LEU A 123 -4.90 -14.66 -0.93
N PHE A 124 -3.89 -14.87 -1.78
CA PHE A 124 -2.57 -15.32 -1.34
C PHE A 124 -1.99 -14.37 -0.26
N PHE A 125 -1.96 -13.06 -0.52
CA PHE A 125 -1.44 -12.08 0.45
C PHE A 125 -2.26 -12.00 1.75
N ALA A 126 -3.56 -12.28 1.70
CA ALA A 126 -4.38 -12.34 2.90
C ALA A 126 -4.00 -13.52 3.80
N LEU A 127 -3.51 -14.60 3.21
CA LEU A 127 -3.14 -15.81 3.94
C LEU A 127 -1.64 -15.93 4.23
N ASP A 128 -0.81 -15.15 3.54
CA ASP A 128 0.64 -15.19 3.70
C ASP A 128 1.05 -14.75 5.11
N GLY A 129 1.77 -15.64 5.82
CA GLY A 129 2.17 -15.42 7.20
C GLY A 129 1.02 -15.39 8.22
N TYR A 130 -0.23 -15.65 7.84
CA TYR A 130 -1.32 -15.76 8.80
C TYR A 130 -1.15 -17.00 9.68
N THR A 131 -1.23 -16.77 10.99
CA THR A 131 -1.31 -17.82 12.00
C THR A 131 -2.59 -17.62 12.79
N SER A 132 -3.37 -18.69 12.96
CA SER A 132 -4.64 -18.61 13.66
C SER A 132 -4.46 -18.08 15.08
N ASN A 133 -5.20 -17.05 15.43
CA ASN A 133 -5.38 -16.55 16.79
C ASN A 133 -6.83 -16.07 16.95
N ASP A 134 -7.28 -15.96 18.20
CA ASP A 134 -8.69 -15.67 18.51
C ASP A 134 -9.11 -14.21 18.21
N GLU A 135 -8.16 -13.31 17.96
CA GLU A 135 -8.42 -11.87 17.84
C GLU A 135 -8.31 -11.34 16.41
N GLU A 136 -7.53 -12.01 15.55
CA GLU A 136 -7.21 -11.55 14.21
C GLU A 136 -7.65 -12.55 13.13
N PHE A 137 -8.05 -12.04 12.00
CA PHE A 137 -8.47 -12.83 10.85
C PHE A 137 -8.04 -12.14 9.53
N PRO A 138 -7.85 -12.93 8.47
CA PRO A 138 -7.48 -12.38 7.17
C PRO A 138 -8.64 -11.59 6.55
N VAL A 139 -8.28 -10.50 5.85
CA VAL A 139 -9.23 -9.61 5.19
C VAL A 139 -8.78 -9.34 3.76
N ILE A 140 -9.75 -9.29 2.84
CA ILE A 140 -9.54 -8.80 1.49
C ILE A 140 -10.31 -7.50 1.32
N TYR A 141 -9.62 -6.49 0.84
CA TYR A 141 -10.18 -5.21 0.44
C TYR A 141 -10.40 -5.18 -1.07
N ILE A 142 -11.52 -4.60 -1.47
CA ILE A 142 -11.89 -4.40 -2.88
C ILE A 142 -12.07 -2.91 -3.11
N LEU A 143 -11.16 -2.32 -3.86
CA LEU A 143 -11.17 -0.91 -4.23
C LEU A 143 -11.88 -0.74 -5.58
N LYS A 144 -12.71 0.29 -5.67
CA LYS A 144 -13.27 0.84 -6.92
C LYS A 144 -12.42 2.04 -7.32
N PRO A 145 -11.39 1.86 -8.16
CA PRO A 145 -10.38 2.89 -8.39
C PRO A 145 -10.93 4.13 -9.10
N GLY A 146 -11.89 3.97 -10.02
CA GLY A 146 -12.57 5.09 -10.66
C GLY A 146 -13.35 5.94 -9.63
N LEU A 147 -14.03 5.29 -8.68
CA LEU A 147 -14.76 5.99 -7.63
C LEU A 147 -13.76 6.68 -6.64
N CYS A 148 -12.62 6.06 -6.38
CA CYS A 148 -11.54 6.66 -5.62
C CYS A 148 -11.08 7.97 -6.26
N ASN A 149 -10.79 7.96 -7.56
CA ASN A 149 -10.34 9.14 -8.29
C ASN A 149 -11.42 10.20 -8.42
N SER A 150 -12.68 9.80 -8.61
CA SER A 150 -13.82 10.72 -8.61
C SER A 150 -13.93 11.54 -7.34
N ASN A 151 -13.45 11.01 -6.22
CA ASN A 151 -13.47 11.69 -4.94
C ASN A 151 -12.18 12.40 -4.57
N SER A 152 -11.12 12.21 -5.36
CA SER A 152 -9.82 12.80 -5.07
C SER A 152 -9.83 14.33 -5.23
N ASN A 153 -8.92 15.02 -4.52
CA ASN A 153 -8.77 16.47 -4.65
C ASN A 153 -8.30 16.92 -6.05
N ILE A 154 -7.77 16.01 -6.86
CA ILE A 154 -7.42 16.28 -8.27
C ILE A 154 -8.65 16.74 -9.06
N GLN A 155 -9.84 16.23 -8.75
CA GLN A 155 -11.08 16.69 -9.40
C GLN A 155 -11.38 18.17 -9.21
N ARG A 156 -10.92 18.79 -8.14
CA ARG A 156 -11.18 20.23 -7.94
C ARG A 156 -10.53 21.09 -9.01
N ASN A 157 -9.46 20.60 -9.64
CA ASN A 157 -8.71 21.31 -10.66
C ASN A 157 -8.97 20.79 -12.09
N ASN A 158 -9.40 19.53 -12.25
CA ASN A 158 -9.71 18.92 -13.54
C ASN A 158 -11.02 18.14 -13.39
N ALA A 159 -12.11 18.67 -13.93
CA ALA A 159 -13.37 17.95 -14.00
C ALA A 159 -13.15 16.61 -14.72
N ASP A 160 -13.73 15.53 -14.21
CA ASP A 160 -13.91 14.22 -14.87
C ASP A 160 -12.81 13.17 -14.79
N ILE A 161 -11.97 13.15 -13.75
CA ILE A 161 -11.11 11.98 -13.52
C ILE A 161 -11.94 10.89 -12.83
N THR A 162 -12.53 10.01 -13.63
CA THR A 162 -13.37 8.90 -13.18
C THR A 162 -12.67 7.54 -13.31
N GLU A 163 -11.45 7.52 -13.84
CA GLU A 163 -10.67 6.33 -14.13
C GLU A 163 -9.32 6.38 -13.38
N PRO A 164 -8.66 5.24 -13.18
CA PRO A 164 -7.27 5.21 -12.70
C PRO A 164 -6.35 6.01 -13.63
N LEU A 165 -5.35 6.67 -13.05
CA LEU A 165 -4.43 7.50 -13.83
C LEU A 165 -3.21 6.69 -14.28
N ASN A 166 -2.96 6.66 -15.58
CA ASN A 166 -1.68 6.20 -16.10
C ASN A 166 -0.61 7.27 -15.85
N ILE A 167 0.45 6.91 -15.11
CA ILE A 167 1.51 7.86 -14.71
C ILE A 167 2.65 7.94 -15.73
N ASP A 168 2.62 7.16 -16.78
CA ASP A 168 3.75 7.07 -17.74
C ASP A 168 4.00 8.42 -18.41
N ASP A 169 2.94 9.20 -18.69
CA ASP A 169 2.98 10.53 -19.26
C ASP A 169 2.84 11.67 -18.22
N MET A 170 2.80 11.33 -16.93
CA MET A 170 2.48 12.27 -15.85
C MET A 170 3.68 12.67 -14.99
N SER A 171 4.90 12.51 -15.49
CA SER A 171 6.14 12.78 -14.74
C SER A 171 6.18 14.16 -14.08
N HIS A 172 5.59 15.19 -14.73
CA HIS A 172 5.54 16.56 -14.23
C HIS A 172 4.68 16.73 -12.96
N TYR A 173 3.74 15.82 -12.69
CA TYR A 173 2.94 15.89 -11.45
C TYR A 173 3.66 15.34 -10.24
N PHE A 174 4.74 14.58 -10.41
CA PHE A 174 5.45 14.00 -9.28
C PHE A 174 5.95 15.08 -8.31
N ASP A 175 6.67 16.06 -8.81
CA ASP A 175 7.19 17.15 -7.97
C ASP A 175 6.08 18.00 -7.37
N GLU A 176 5.00 18.26 -8.09
CA GLU A 176 3.85 19.00 -7.59
C GLU A 176 3.21 18.25 -6.41
N TRP A 177 2.92 16.97 -6.57
CA TRP A 177 2.33 16.15 -5.51
C TRP A 177 3.25 16.00 -4.30
N MET A 178 4.56 15.87 -4.53
CA MET A 178 5.54 15.80 -3.47
C MET A 178 5.67 17.13 -2.72
N ASN A 179 5.58 18.25 -3.42
CA ASN A 179 5.58 19.59 -2.80
C ASN A 179 4.31 19.82 -1.96
N ASP A 180 3.15 19.38 -2.42
CA ASP A 180 1.90 19.48 -1.67
C ASP A 180 1.94 18.67 -0.37
N LEU A 181 2.55 17.49 -0.41
CA LEU A 181 2.81 16.68 0.78
C LEU A 181 3.71 17.44 1.77
N ASN A 182 4.76 18.10 1.29
CA ASN A 182 5.68 18.91 2.12
C ASN A 182 5.01 20.09 2.81
N ARG A 183 4.04 20.72 2.14
CA ARG A 183 3.33 21.89 2.69
C ARG A 183 2.29 21.51 3.73
N GLY A 184 2.15 20.22 4.06
CA GLY A 184 1.12 19.75 4.97
C GLY A 184 -0.29 19.99 4.43
N VAL A 185 -0.44 20.20 3.12
CA VAL A 185 -1.74 20.15 2.41
C VAL A 185 -2.19 18.68 2.35
N ALA A 186 -2.19 18.12 3.52
CA ALA A 186 -2.33 16.71 3.86
C ALA A 186 -3.77 16.21 3.66
N THR A 187 -4.55 16.87 2.87
CA THR A 187 -5.94 16.52 2.57
C THR A 187 -6.08 15.78 1.26
N GLN A 188 -4.97 15.26 0.71
CA GLN A 188 -5.08 14.46 -0.49
C GLN A 188 -5.76 13.13 -0.16
N ILE A 189 -6.98 13.02 -0.64
CA ILE A 189 -7.68 11.75 -0.77
C ILE A 189 -6.82 10.85 -1.67
N PRO A 190 -6.69 9.56 -1.35
CA PRO A 190 -5.90 8.64 -2.15
C PRO A 190 -6.28 8.67 -3.63
N ILE A 191 -5.29 8.57 -4.50
CA ILE A 191 -5.43 8.58 -5.94
C ILE A 191 -5.00 7.23 -6.47
N ALA A 192 -5.85 6.59 -7.26
CA ALA A 192 -5.56 5.35 -7.96
C ALA A 192 -4.71 5.63 -9.19
N ILE A 193 -3.51 5.05 -9.23
CA ILE A 193 -2.50 5.25 -10.28
C ILE A 193 -1.92 3.91 -10.75
N PHE A 194 -1.45 3.85 -11.99
CA PHE A 194 -0.78 2.69 -12.54
C PHE A 194 0.23 3.09 -13.62
N SER A 195 1.09 2.14 -14.00
CA SER A 195 1.96 2.23 -15.18
C SER A 195 1.66 1.05 -16.10
N GLU A 196 1.75 1.28 -17.42
CA GLU A 196 1.68 0.23 -18.44
C GLU A 196 3.08 -0.30 -18.80
N VAL A 197 4.12 0.46 -18.44
CA VAL A 197 5.51 0.05 -18.69
C VAL A 197 5.90 -1.12 -17.80
N ASP A 198 6.35 -2.21 -18.42
CA ASP A 198 6.90 -3.36 -17.71
C ASP A 198 8.36 -3.10 -17.31
N PHE A 199 8.56 -2.47 -16.16
CA PHE A 199 9.88 -2.18 -15.60
C PHE A 199 10.26 -3.15 -14.46
N SER A 200 9.36 -4.03 -14.06
CA SER A 200 9.61 -5.02 -13.02
C SER A 200 8.75 -6.27 -13.23
N HIS A 201 9.39 -7.39 -13.48
CA HIS A 201 8.69 -8.68 -13.63
C HIS A 201 7.77 -9.05 -12.47
N ARG A 202 8.08 -8.58 -11.27
CA ARG A 202 7.27 -8.85 -10.08
C ARG A 202 6.02 -7.98 -10.07
N ILE A 203 6.11 -6.69 -10.39
CA ILE A 203 4.94 -5.80 -10.50
C ILE A 203 3.99 -6.33 -11.56
N SER A 204 4.51 -6.75 -12.72
CA SER A 204 3.71 -7.33 -13.80
C SER A 204 3.04 -8.64 -13.39
N ARG A 205 3.73 -9.53 -12.67
CA ARG A 205 3.14 -10.80 -12.19
C ARG A 205 2.09 -10.62 -11.11
N GLN A 206 2.27 -9.63 -10.27
CA GLN A 206 1.29 -9.27 -9.24
C GLN A 206 0.15 -8.44 -9.81
N SER A 207 0.15 -8.13 -11.11
CA SER A 207 -0.82 -7.21 -11.74
C SER A 207 -0.92 -5.91 -10.94
N GLY A 208 0.26 -5.38 -10.55
CA GLY A 208 0.42 -4.33 -9.57
C GLY A 208 -0.23 -3.00 -9.98
N LYS A 209 -1.02 -2.48 -9.08
CA LYS A 209 -1.66 -1.17 -9.13
C LYS A 209 -1.37 -0.45 -7.82
N PHE A 210 -1.54 0.86 -7.78
CA PHE A 210 -1.15 1.63 -6.61
C PHE A 210 -2.19 2.70 -6.28
N THR A 211 -2.29 3.03 -4.99
CA THR A 211 -2.91 4.29 -4.57
C THR A 211 -1.86 5.18 -3.94
N PHE A 212 -1.78 6.42 -4.40
CA PHE A 212 -0.92 7.46 -3.83
C PHE A 212 -1.67 8.20 -2.74
N HIS A 213 -1.07 8.39 -1.58
CA HIS A 213 -1.71 8.94 -0.39
C HIS A 213 -0.99 10.18 0.13
N GLY A 214 -1.76 11.15 0.61
CA GLY A 214 -1.24 12.20 1.49
C GLY A 214 -1.02 11.68 2.92
N ALA A 215 -0.31 12.44 3.75
CA ALA A 215 0.08 12.05 5.11
C ALA A 215 -1.07 11.64 6.04
N VAL A 216 -2.26 12.19 5.82
CA VAL A 216 -3.50 11.85 6.57
C VAL A 216 -4.43 10.96 5.75
N GLY A 217 -4.09 10.67 4.51
CA GLY A 217 -4.91 9.88 3.61
C GLY A 217 -4.95 8.42 4.05
N THR A 218 -6.13 7.92 4.38
CA THR A 218 -6.38 6.49 4.55
C THR A 218 -7.65 6.11 3.82
N LEU A 219 -7.71 4.91 3.28
CA LEU A 219 -8.93 4.37 2.67
C LEU A 219 -9.85 3.69 3.67
N ASN A 220 -9.45 3.62 4.94
CA ASN A 220 -10.31 3.08 5.97
C ASN A 220 -11.44 4.06 6.32
N TYR A 221 -12.65 3.51 6.41
CA TYR A 221 -13.82 4.22 6.91
C TYR A 221 -13.50 4.97 8.25
N PRO A 222 -14.15 6.13 8.57
CA PRO A 222 -15.29 6.70 7.87
C PRO A 222 -14.96 7.79 6.83
N TRP A 223 -13.73 8.25 6.73
CA TRP A 223 -13.46 9.53 6.07
C TRP A 223 -13.19 9.45 4.57
N ASN A 224 -12.49 8.39 4.15
CA ASN A 224 -12.05 8.25 2.76
C ASN A 224 -12.59 6.99 2.05
N GLY A 225 -13.37 6.17 2.76
CA GLY A 225 -13.95 4.95 2.21
C GLY A 225 -15.34 5.13 1.58
N ILE A 226 -15.89 6.34 1.62
CA ILE A 226 -17.24 6.67 1.11
C ILE A 226 -17.13 7.86 0.18
N ASP A 227 -17.74 7.78 -0.99
CA ASP A 227 -17.80 8.88 -1.94
C ASP A 227 -18.80 9.97 -1.50
N ILE A 228 -18.86 11.07 -2.29
CA ILE A 228 -19.76 12.20 -2.04
C ILE A 228 -21.24 11.78 -2.09
N LYS A 229 -21.56 10.68 -2.80
CA LYS A 229 -22.91 10.12 -2.93
C LYS A 229 -23.26 9.10 -1.85
N GLY A 230 -22.31 8.76 -0.98
CA GLY A 230 -22.47 7.77 0.07
C GLY A 230 -22.16 6.33 -0.39
N GLU A 231 -21.59 6.14 -1.57
CA GLU A 231 -21.14 4.83 -2.05
C GLU A 231 -19.79 4.47 -1.40
N LYS A 232 -19.61 3.19 -1.07
CA LYS A 232 -18.34 2.71 -0.57
C LYS A 232 -17.29 2.66 -1.69
N ILE A 233 -16.17 3.32 -1.49
CA ILE A 233 -15.00 3.26 -2.37
C ILE A 233 -14.28 1.93 -2.17
N VAL A 234 -14.23 1.43 -0.93
CA VAL A 234 -13.59 0.18 -0.55
C VAL A 234 -14.59 -0.71 0.17
N ASP A 235 -14.75 -1.92 -0.32
CA ASP A 235 -15.46 -3.00 0.38
C ASP A 235 -14.47 -3.96 1.05
N GLU A 236 -14.92 -4.65 2.10
CA GLU A 236 -14.11 -5.54 2.93
C GLU A 236 -14.77 -6.92 2.99
N ILE A 237 -13.97 -7.97 2.80
CA ILE A 237 -14.39 -9.37 2.93
C ILE A 237 -13.55 -10.02 4.03
N LYS A 238 -14.19 -10.66 4.97
CA LYS A 238 -13.54 -11.49 5.98
C LYS A 238 -13.29 -12.89 5.42
N ILE A 239 -12.11 -13.46 5.64
CA ILE A 239 -11.85 -14.88 5.45
C ILE A 239 -12.01 -15.58 6.79
N ASN A 240 -12.82 -16.64 6.84
CA ASN A 240 -12.97 -17.44 8.04
C ASN A 240 -11.64 -18.12 8.38
N PRO A 241 -11.11 -17.94 9.60
CA PRO A 241 -9.90 -18.60 10.04
C PRO A 241 -9.89 -20.12 9.86
N GLU A 242 -11.03 -20.77 9.99
CA GLU A 242 -11.17 -22.23 9.83
C GLU A 242 -11.04 -22.69 8.38
N ALA A 243 -11.26 -21.80 7.40
CA ALA A 243 -11.14 -22.10 5.98
C ALA A 243 -9.72 -21.88 5.43
N VAL A 244 -8.81 -21.31 6.20
CA VAL A 244 -7.49 -20.86 5.72
C VAL A 244 -6.68 -21.99 5.12
N GLU A 245 -6.61 -23.15 5.77
CA GLU A 245 -5.78 -24.28 5.31
C GLU A 245 -6.34 -24.87 4.02
N GLU A 246 -7.65 -25.05 3.92
CA GLU A 246 -8.30 -25.53 2.68
C GLU A 246 -8.03 -24.54 1.53
N ILE A 247 -8.14 -23.24 1.76
CA ILE A 247 -7.89 -22.22 0.74
C ILE A 247 -6.41 -22.23 0.31
N ARG A 248 -5.47 -22.41 1.24
CA ARG A 248 -4.04 -22.53 0.92
C ARG A 248 -3.75 -23.74 0.03
N GLU A 249 -4.37 -24.88 0.31
CA GLU A 249 -4.24 -26.09 -0.53
C GLU A 249 -4.75 -25.83 -1.96
N CYS A 250 -5.88 -25.13 -2.10
CA CYS A 250 -6.40 -24.76 -3.41
C CYS A 250 -5.48 -23.77 -4.16
N LEU A 251 -4.93 -22.79 -3.49
CA LEU A 251 -3.95 -21.85 -4.09
C LEU A 251 -2.69 -22.59 -4.53
N LEU A 252 -2.18 -23.52 -3.72
CA LEU A 252 -1.03 -24.37 -4.06
C LEU A 252 -1.32 -25.21 -5.31
N ALA A 253 -2.51 -25.80 -5.41
CA ALA A 253 -2.91 -26.58 -6.58
C ALA A 253 -2.98 -25.75 -7.87
N LEU A 254 -3.19 -24.44 -7.75
CA LEU A 254 -3.18 -23.47 -8.85
C LEU A 254 -1.80 -22.85 -9.12
N ASP A 255 -0.74 -23.34 -8.48
CA ASP A 255 0.63 -22.78 -8.55
C ASP A 255 0.74 -21.31 -8.08
N ILE A 256 -0.18 -20.90 -7.19
CA ILE A 256 -0.13 -19.60 -6.53
C ILE A 256 0.62 -19.77 -5.21
N THR A 257 1.92 -19.56 -5.24
CA THR A 257 2.84 -19.85 -4.15
C THR A 257 3.77 -18.66 -3.90
N GLU A 258 4.47 -18.68 -2.77
CA GLU A 258 5.52 -17.71 -2.49
C GLU A 258 6.55 -17.64 -3.64
N GLN A 259 6.93 -18.79 -4.19
CA GLN A 259 7.89 -18.86 -5.28
C GLN A 259 7.39 -18.22 -6.58
N THR A 260 6.10 -18.34 -6.90
CA THR A 260 5.53 -17.76 -8.12
C THR A 260 5.19 -16.29 -7.95
N ILE A 261 4.77 -15.85 -6.77
CA ILE A 261 4.37 -14.48 -6.45
C ILE A 261 5.58 -13.58 -6.18
N TYR A 262 6.57 -14.07 -5.39
CA TYR A 262 7.76 -13.28 -5.01
C TYR A 262 8.98 -13.52 -5.90
N ARG A 263 8.85 -14.27 -6.97
CA ARG A 263 9.95 -14.77 -7.79
C ARG A 263 10.92 -13.69 -8.24
N ASN A 264 12.20 -13.88 -7.87
CA ASN A 264 13.41 -13.14 -8.27
C ASN A 264 13.35 -11.62 -8.05
N THR A 265 13.60 -11.26 -6.84
CA THR A 265 14.11 -9.96 -6.48
C THR A 265 15.60 -9.89 -6.82
N SER A 266 16.07 -8.75 -7.27
CA SER A 266 17.50 -8.48 -7.32
C SER A 266 18.00 -8.39 -5.88
N THR A 267 18.87 -9.32 -5.47
CA THR A 267 19.49 -9.28 -4.13
C THR A 267 20.19 -7.96 -3.88
N GLU A 268 20.79 -7.37 -4.89
CA GLU A 268 21.47 -6.08 -4.81
C GLU A 268 20.51 -4.91 -4.53
N LEU A 269 19.32 -4.90 -5.12
CA LEU A 269 18.30 -3.88 -4.84
C LEU A 269 17.70 -4.05 -3.45
N ASP A 270 17.48 -5.28 -3.01
CA ASP A 270 17.03 -5.58 -1.65
C ASP A 270 18.05 -5.05 -0.62
N GLU A 271 19.36 -5.27 -0.86
CA GLU A 271 20.43 -4.79 0.00
C GLU A 271 20.47 -3.26 0.06
N ILE A 272 20.40 -2.56 -1.09
CA ILE A 272 20.40 -1.10 -1.15
C ILE A 272 19.20 -0.51 -0.39
N CYS A 273 18.02 -0.99 -0.67
CA CYS A 273 16.80 -0.49 -0.01
C CYS A 273 16.82 -0.79 1.49
N LYS A 274 17.37 -1.94 1.88
CA LYS A 274 17.57 -2.30 3.28
C LYS A 274 18.56 -1.35 3.97
N GLU A 275 19.71 -1.08 3.36
CA GLU A 275 20.71 -0.16 3.91
C GLU A 275 20.15 1.24 4.10
N ILE A 276 19.46 1.79 3.10
CA ILE A 276 18.82 3.11 3.19
C ILE A 276 17.84 3.13 4.36
N ARG A 277 16.98 2.12 4.45
CA ARG A 277 15.97 2.01 5.51
C ARG A 277 16.59 1.85 6.90
N ASP A 278 17.64 1.07 7.03
CA ASP A 278 18.31 0.83 8.31
C ASP A 278 19.06 2.11 8.79
N GLN A 279 19.68 2.86 7.90
CA GLN A 279 20.29 4.16 8.19
C GLN A 279 19.24 5.17 8.67
N GLU A 280 18.08 5.22 8.03
CA GLU A 280 16.99 6.10 8.42
C GLU A 280 16.43 5.73 9.79
N LEU A 281 16.22 4.44 10.03
CA LEU A 281 15.76 3.95 11.33
C LEU A 281 16.73 4.33 12.47
N GLU A 282 18.04 4.23 12.26
CA GLU A 282 19.04 4.65 13.22
C GLU A 282 19.05 6.16 13.45
N THR A 283 18.88 6.95 12.39
CA THR A 283 18.76 8.41 12.47
C THR A 283 17.53 8.81 13.29
N PHE A 284 16.41 8.14 13.05
CA PHE A 284 15.17 8.36 13.79
C PHE A 284 15.34 8.00 15.27
N LYS A 285 15.94 6.83 15.60
CA LYS A 285 16.22 6.43 16.98
C LYS A 285 17.08 7.45 17.72
N LYS A 286 18.15 7.95 17.06
CA LYS A 286 19.01 8.98 17.61
C LYS A 286 18.28 10.29 17.89
N SER A 287 17.38 10.68 17.01
CA SER A 287 16.56 11.89 17.19
C SER A 287 15.61 11.74 18.37
N ILE A 288 14.99 10.58 18.54
CA ILE A 288 14.12 10.29 19.69
C ILE A 288 14.91 10.27 21.00
N ALA A 289 16.11 9.67 21.03
CA ALA A 289 16.96 9.66 22.21
C ALA A 289 17.31 11.09 22.66
N LYS A 290 17.68 11.98 21.73
CA LYS A 290 17.95 13.40 22.03
C LYS A 290 16.76 14.12 22.62
N ILE A 291 15.53 13.86 22.11
CA ILE A 291 14.30 14.45 22.66
C ILE A 291 14.07 13.96 24.08
N ASN A 292 14.25 12.67 24.35
CA ASN A 292 14.12 12.10 25.68
C ASN A 292 15.09 12.73 26.68
N ASP A 293 16.37 12.88 26.31
CA ASP A 293 17.38 13.48 27.16
C ASP A 293 17.04 14.96 27.47
N ALA A 294 16.47 15.68 26.50
CA ALA A 294 16.05 17.07 26.69
C ALA A 294 14.76 17.23 27.54
N VAL A 295 13.91 16.22 27.59
CA VAL A 295 12.66 16.23 28.39
C VAL A 295 12.90 15.78 29.84
N LEU A 296 13.98 15.05 30.09
CA LEU A 296 14.36 14.56 31.42
C LEU A 296 15.28 15.52 32.21
N GLN A 297 15.78 16.57 31.56
CA GLN A 297 16.49 17.70 32.17
C GLN A 297 15.50 18.84 32.52
#